data_d1e27e10c29e84f877088c0e14973d70
#
_entry.id   d1e27e10c29e84f877088c0e14973d70
#
_cell.length_a   1.000
_cell.length_b   1.000
_cell.length_c   1.000
_cell.angle_alpha   90.00
_cell.angle_beta   90.00
_cell.angle_gamma   90.00
#
_symmetry.space_group_name_H-M   'P 1'
#
loop_
_entity.id
_entity.type
_entity.pdbx_description
1 polymer ?
#
loop_
_entity_poly.entity_id
_entity_poly.type
_entity_poly.pdbx_seq_one_letter_code
_entity_poly.pdbx_strand_id
1 'polypeptide(L)'
;VVATDLTGKAGTKTPVEVSAEPGSTVALYDKDGNKIGEATAGADGKATITPTVDIPEGNVTATATDPAGNTSDPSAPAKATTGADTEAPAKPVVATDLTGKAGTKTPVEVSAEPGSTVALYDKDGNKIGEATAGADGKATITPTVDIPAGNVTATATDVAGNTSVASDPVEATRLRTDADKNDPTAKAQTVTPGSTPNAQDSIGNVADLPSGTTYEFKTP
;
A
#
# COMPACT_ATOMS: atom_id res chain seq x y z
N VAL A 1 20.53 -0.52 -7.25
CA VAL A 1 20.16 -0.36 -5.83
C VAL A 1 20.32 -1.69 -5.10
N VAL A 2 20.96 -1.73 -3.91
CA VAL A 2 21.00 -2.90 -3.05
C VAL A 2 19.59 -3.09 -2.49
N ALA A 3 18.93 -4.20 -2.84
CA ALA A 3 17.54 -4.49 -2.46
C ALA A 3 17.45 -5.38 -1.20
N THR A 4 18.52 -6.10 -0.87
CA THR A 4 18.56 -6.95 0.33
C THR A 4 18.83 -6.10 1.57
N ASP A 5 18.02 -6.26 2.61
CA ASP A 5 18.36 -5.78 3.94
C ASP A 5 19.54 -6.57 4.50
N LEU A 6 20.60 -5.85 4.88
CA LEU A 6 21.84 -6.42 5.41
C LEU A 6 21.91 -6.38 6.95
N THR A 7 20.85 -5.97 7.62
CA THR A 7 20.79 -6.00 9.08
C THR A 7 20.89 -7.44 9.60
N GLY A 8 21.79 -7.69 10.53
CA GLY A 8 22.09 -9.05 11.02
C GLY A 8 22.82 -9.96 10.03
N LYS A 9 23.32 -9.42 8.91
CA LYS A 9 23.99 -10.21 7.86
C LYS A 9 25.52 -10.04 7.86
N ALA A 10 26.06 -9.11 8.65
CA ALA A 10 27.50 -9.02 8.84
C ALA A 10 28.05 -10.32 9.44
N GLY A 11 29.22 -10.76 8.96
CA GLY A 11 29.81 -12.05 9.33
C GLY A 11 29.22 -13.25 8.59
N THR A 12 28.39 -13.05 7.55
CA THR A 12 27.80 -14.11 6.74
C THR A 12 28.11 -13.93 5.25
N LYS A 13 27.86 -14.96 4.45
CA LYS A 13 27.84 -14.91 2.98
C LYS A 13 26.44 -14.93 2.40
N THR A 14 25.48 -14.32 3.10
CA THR A 14 24.10 -14.24 2.63
C THR A 14 24.06 -13.62 1.23
N PRO A 15 23.37 -14.25 0.26
CA PRO A 15 23.20 -13.67 -1.08
C PRO A 15 22.51 -12.31 -1.01
N VAL A 16 23.05 -11.35 -1.79
CA VAL A 16 22.57 -9.97 -1.85
C VAL A 16 21.93 -9.73 -3.21
N GLU A 17 20.65 -9.36 -3.22
CA GLU A 17 19.95 -8.93 -4.45
C GLU A 17 20.22 -7.45 -4.70
N VAL A 18 20.58 -7.13 -5.94
CA VAL A 18 20.83 -5.76 -6.41
C VAL A 18 20.03 -5.53 -7.67
N SER A 19 19.26 -4.45 -7.72
CA SER A 19 18.57 -4.00 -8.93
C SER A 19 19.53 -3.14 -9.77
N ALA A 20 19.69 -3.52 -11.04
CA ALA A 20 20.58 -2.87 -12.00
C ALA A 20 20.01 -2.98 -13.42
N GLU A 21 20.67 -2.38 -14.41
CA GLU A 21 20.32 -2.55 -15.82
C GLU A 21 20.49 -4.01 -16.25
N PRO A 22 19.51 -4.59 -16.98
CA PRO A 22 19.63 -5.96 -17.48
C PRO A 22 20.91 -6.17 -18.29
N GLY A 23 21.62 -7.28 -18.01
CA GLY A 23 22.87 -7.63 -18.68
C GLY A 23 24.11 -6.91 -18.15
N SER A 24 23.99 -5.96 -17.22
CA SER A 24 25.14 -5.32 -16.58
C SER A 24 25.82 -6.28 -15.58
N THR A 25 27.14 -6.14 -15.42
CA THR A 25 27.90 -6.78 -14.34
C THR A 25 27.81 -5.91 -13.09
N VAL A 26 27.25 -6.47 -12.02
CA VAL A 26 27.05 -5.79 -10.75
C VAL A 26 28.08 -6.27 -9.75
N ALA A 27 28.86 -5.34 -9.17
CA ALA A 27 29.86 -5.62 -8.14
C ALA A 27 29.47 -5.01 -6.80
N LEU A 28 29.63 -5.79 -5.72
CA LEU A 28 29.45 -5.35 -4.34
C LEU A 28 30.77 -4.94 -3.71
N TYR A 29 30.72 -3.87 -2.91
CA TYR A 29 31.87 -3.36 -2.17
C TYR A 29 31.53 -3.15 -0.69
N ASP A 30 32.51 -3.41 0.17
CA ASP A 30 32.44 -3.11 1.57
C ASP A 30 32.67 -1.62 1.87
N LYS A 31 32.62 -1.24 3.16
CA LYS A 31 32.87 0.13 3.64
C LYS A 31 34.26 0.67 3.31
N ASP A 32 35.23 -0.21 3.04
CA ASP A 32 36.62 0.13 2.76
C ASP A 32 36.90 0.14 1.24
N GLY A 33 35.89 -0.12 0.41
CA GLY A 33 35.97 -0.16 -1.05
C GLY A 33 36.50 -1.48 -1.61
N ASN A 34 36.62 -2.54 -0.81
CA ASN A 34 37.02 -3.85 -1.31
C ASN A 34 35.84 -4.54 -1.98
N LYS A 35 36.04 -5.12 -3.17
CA LYS A 35 35.03 -5.91 -3.83
C LYS A 35 34.80 -7.22 -3.09
N ILE A 36 33.55 -7.45 -2.66
CA ILE A 36 33.15 -8.64 -1.89
C ILE A 36 32.33 -9.64 -2.69
N GLY A 37 31.95 -9.29 -3.93
CA GLY A 37 31.25 -10.20 -4.84
C GLY A 37 30.82 -9.53 -6.12
N GLU A 38 30.40 -10.33 -7.11
CA GLU A 38 29.84 -9.84 -8.38
C GLU A 38 28.89 -10.86 -9.00
N ALA A 39 27.93 -10.37 -9.79
CA ALA A 39 27.04 -11.18 -10.61
C ALA A 39 26.50 -10.35 -11.79
N THR A 40 26.00 -11.01 -12.84
CA THR A 40 25.33 -10.33 -13.96
C THR A 40 23.84 -10.20 -13.67
N ALA A 41 23.28 -9.02 -13.92
CA ALA A 41 21.84 -8.77 -13.81
C ALA A 41 21.08 -9.54 -14.91
N GLY A 42 20.05 -10.26 -14.51
CA GLY A 42 19.17 -10.98 -15.43
C GLY A 42 18.31 -10.04 -16.27
N ALA A 43 17.49 -10.61 -17.15
CA ALA A 43 16.53 -9.86 -17.98
C ALA A 43 15.49 -9.07 -17.16
N ASP A 44 15.28 -9.48 -15.92
CA ASP A 44 14.40 -8.82 -14.92
C ASP A 44 15.09 -7.64 -14.21
N GLY A 45 16.37 -7.33 -14.55
CA GLY A 45 17.14 -6.29 -13.92
C GLY A 45 17.64 -6.62 -12.52
N LYS A 46 17.66 -7.92 -12.13
CA LYS A 46 18.11 -8.37 -10.82
C LYS A 46 19.42 -9.15 -10.90
N ALA A 47 20.36 -8.83 -10.03
CA ALA A 47 21.59 -9.58 -9.83
C ALA A 47 21.60 -10.15 -8.40
N THR A 48 21.62 -11.48 -8.25
CA THR A 48 21.82 -12.14 -6.95
C THR A 48 23.31 -12.43 -6.78
N ILE A 49 23.96 -11.71 -5.90
CA ILE A 49 25.41 -11.78 -5.67
C ILE A 49 25.66 -12.58 -4.37
N THR A 50 26.33 -13.72 -4.50
CA THR A 50 26.84 -14.46 -3.33
C THR A 50 28.23 -13.91 -2.99
N PRO A 51 28.43 -13.29 -1.82
CA PRO A 51 29.73 -12.75 -1.43
C PRO A 51 30.81 -13.83 -1.38
N THR A 52 32.00 -13.52 -1.84
CA THR A 52 33.15 -14.43 -1.82
C THR A 52 33.80 -14.47 -0.42
N VAL A 53 33.62 -13.40 0.35
CA VAL A 53 34.05 -13.28 1.75
C VAL A 53 32.82 -12.98 2.62
N ASP A 54 32.93 -13.17 3.94
CA ASP A 54 31.87 -12.75 4.85
C ASP A 54 31.66 -11.23 4.75
N ILE A 55 30.40 -10.80 4.70
CA ILE A 55 30.03 -9.37 4.61
C ILE A 55 30.56 -8.66 5.86
N PRO A 56 31.49 -7.69 5.72
CA PRO A 56 31.98 -6.95 6.91
C PRO A 56 30.86 -6.06 7.47
N GLU A 57 30.92 -5.79 8.78
CA GLU A 57 30.05 -4.80 9.40
C GLU A 57 30.33 -3.40 8.83
N GLY A 58 29.26 -2.67 8.48
CA GLY A 58 29.34 -1.32 7.92
C GLY A 58 28.55 -1.19 6.62
N ASN A 59 28.83 -0.12 5.89
CA ASN A 59 28.14 0.19 4.64
C ASN A 59 28.62 -0.71 3.50
N VAL A 60 27.64 -1.28 2.78
CA VAL A 60 27.85 -2.03 1.55
C VAL A 60 27.25 -1.23 0.40
N THR A 61 28.00 -1.09 -0.71
CA THR A 61 27.54 -0.39 -1.91
C THR A 61 27.67 -1.31 -3.12
N ALA A 62 26.99 -0.96 -4.21
CA ALA A 62 27.09 -1.67 -5.46
C ALA A 62 27.32 -0.70 -6.63
N THR A 63 28.10 -1.14 -7.65
CA THR A 63 28.18 -0.49 -8.96
C THR A 63 27.68 -1.46 -10.03
N ALA A 64 27.20 -0.94 -11.15
CA ALA A 64 26.84 -1.71 -12.32
C ALA A 64 27.68 -1.25 -13.49
N THR A 65 28.24 -2.21 -14.24
CA THR A 65 29.02 -1.95 -15.46
C THR A 65 28.30 -2.57 -16.65
N ASP A 66 27.95 -1.76 -17.64
CA ASP A 66 27.30 -2.22 -18.86
C ASP A 66 28.24 -3.05 -19.75
N PRO A 67 27.73 -3.75 -20.77
CA PRO A 67 28.59 -4.51 -21.71
C PRO A 67 29.58 -3.65 -22.53
N ALA A 68 29.35 -2.32 -22.59
CA ALA A 68 30.25 -1.39 -23.26
C ALA A 68 31.41 -0.92 -22.36
N GLY A 69 31.35 -1.27 -21.04
CA GLY A 69 32.39 -0.93 -20.06
C GLY A 69 32.13 0.35 -19.28
N ASN A 70 30.95 0.98 -19.43
CA ASN A 70 30.58 2.15 -18.60
C ASN A 70 30.10 1.71 -17.22
N THR A 71 30.65 2.31 -16.15
CA THR A 71 30.32 1.97 -14.78
C THR A 71 29.54 3.09 -14.13
N SER A 72 28.46 2.71 -13.42
CA SER A 72 27.62 3.64 -12.67
C SER A 72 28.33 4.22 -11.45
N ASP A 73 27.79 5.31 -10.91
CA ASP A 73 28.11 5.73 -9.56
C ASP A 73 27.71 4.63 -8.54
N PRO A 74 28.35 4.58 -7.36
CA PRO A 74 27.96 3.67 -6.29
C PRO A 74 26.50 3.88 -5.87
N SER A 75 25.82 2.79 -5.54
CA SER A 75 24.46 2.85 -4.95
C SER A 75 24.44 3.61 -3.63
N ALA A 76 23.24 3.98 -3.18
CA ALA A 76 23.04 4.30 -1.77
C ALA A 76 23.57 3.13 -0.90
N PRO A 77 24.20 3.42 0.26
CA PRO A 77 24.76 2.40 1.12
C PRO A 77 23.64 1.59 1.83
N ALA A 78 23.82 0.26 1.83
CA ALA A 78 23.07 -0.65 2.67
C ALA A 78 23.93 -1.02 3.90
N LYS A 79 23.42 -0.84 5.11
CA LYS A 79 24.20 -1.06 6.33
C LYS A 79 24.14 -2.54 6.75
N ALA A 80 25.28 -3.22 6.72
CA ALA A 80 25.45 -4.55 7.30
C ALA A 80 25.78 -4.45 8.80
N THR A 81 25.00 -5.14 9.62
CA THR A 81 25.22 -5.19 11.09
C THR A 81 25.36 -6.61 11.59
N THR A 82 25.99 -6.78 12.73
CA THR A 82 25.99 -8.02 13.52
C THR A 82 24.80 -7.96 14.50
N GLY A 83 23.99 -9.02 14.53
CA GLY A 83 22.82 -9.11 15.42
C GLY A 83 21.48 -9.04 14.68
N ALA A 84 20.41 -9.39 15.39
CA ALA A 84 19.06 -9.34 14.84
C ALA A 84 18.66 -7.88 14.58
N ASP A 85 17.96 -7.66 13.49
CA ASP A 85 17.27 -6.39 13.24
C ASP A 85 16.17 -6.20 14.27
N THR A 86 16.15 -5.05 14.91
CA THR A 86 15.12 -4.66 15.88
C THR A 86 14.47 -3.32 15.52
N GLU A 87 14.83 -2.74 14.36
CA GLU A 87 14.30 -1.48 13.90
C GLU A 87 13.07 -1.73 13.02
N ALA A 88 11.92 -1.20 13.44
CA ALA A 88 10.69 -1.34 12.67
C ALA A 88 10.69 -0.39 11.46
N PRO A 89 10.01 -0.79 10.36
CA PRO A 89 9.81 0.09 9.21
C PRO A 89 9.17 1.43 9.58
N ALA A 90 9.42 2.43 8.76
CA ALA A 90 8.74 3.71 8.88
C ALA A 90 7.22 3.53 8.74
N LYS A 91 6.46 4.42 9.38
CA LYS A 91 4.99 4.46 9.30
C LYS A 91 4.54 4.50 7.82
N PRO A 92 3.73 3.52 7.35
CA PRO A 92 3.25 3.51 5.97
C PRO A 92 2.22 4.61 5.70
N VAL A 93 1.99 4.90 4.42
CA VAL A 93 0.99 5.89 3.98
C VAL A 93 0.02 5.23 3.00
N VAL A 94 -1.27 5.22 3.34
CA VAL A 94 -2.33 4.81 2.41
C VAL A 94 -2.52 5.94 1.40
N ALA A 95 -2.14 5.70 0.14
CA ALA A 95 -2.15 6.71 -0.92
C ALA A 95 -3.48 6.77 -1.69
N THR A 96 -4.27 5.70 -1.65
CA THR A 96 -5.55 5.63 -2.35
C THR A 96 -6.64 6.39 -1.58
N ASP A 97 -7.36 7.29 -2.28
CA ASP A 97 -8.61 7.86 -1.75
C ASP A 97 -9.70 6.76 -1.72
N LEU A 98 -10.24 6.52 -0.53
CA LEU A 98 -11.26 5.49 -0.28
C LEU A 98 -12.69 6.06 -0.28
N THR A 99 -12.88 7.32 -0.66
CA THR A 99 -14.21 7.93 -0.81
C THR A 99 -15.01 7.17 -1.86
N GLY A 100 -16.18 6.67 -1.48
CA GLY A 100 -17.05 5.87 -2.34
C GLY A 100 -16.54 4.44 -2.63
N LYS A 101 -15.55 3.94 -1.90
CA LYS A 101 -14.97 2.61 -2.11
C LYS A 101 -15.44 1.57 -1.09
N ALA A 102 -16.15 1.97 -0.04
CA ALA A 102 -16.75 1.00 0.88
C ALA A 102 -17.77 0.11 0.17
N GLY A 103 -17.75 -1.17 0.47
CA GLY A 103 -18.53 -2.22 -0.21
C GLY A 103 -17.90 -2.72 -1.52
N THR A 104 -16.64 -2.41 -1.80
CA THR A 104 -15.89 -2.87 -2.98
C THR A 104 -14.57 -3.52 -2.58
N LYS A 105 -13.95 -4.22 -3.54
CA LYS A 105 -12.57 -4.74 -3.44
C LYS A 105 -11.58 -3.89 -4.25
N THR A 106 -11.79 -2.59 -4.33
CA THR A 106 -10.88 -1.69 -5.05
C THR A 106 -9.45 -1.86 -4.52
N PRO A 107 -8.45 -2.06 -5.41
CA PRO A 107 -7.05 -2.11 -4.98
C PRO A 107 -6.62 -0.82 -4.28
N VAL A 108 -5.87 -0.98 -3.20
CA VAL A 108 -5.37 0.12 -2.35
C VAL A 108 -3.86 0.21 -2.50
N GLU A 109 -3.36 1.36 -2.96
CA GLU A 109 -1.93 1.65 -2.99
C GLU A 109 -1.48 2.18 -1.63
N VAL A 110 -0.40 1.60 -1.11
CA VAL A 110 0.23 2.01 0.15
C VAL A 110 1.71 2.23 -0.11
N SER A 111 2.23 3.38 0.31
CA SER A 111 3.67 3.62 0.34
C SER A 111 4.26 3.11 1.64
N ALA A 112 5.31 2.31 1.56
CA ALA A 112 5.99 1.67 2.68
C ALA A 112 7.46 1.42 2.35
N GLU A 113 8.22 0.90 3.30
CA GLU A 113 9.60 0.50 3.09
C GLU A 113 9.68 -0.61 2.02
N PRO A 114 10.60 -0.48 1.03
CA PRO A 114 10.78 -1.50 0.01
C PRO A 114 11.06 -2.87 0.61
N GLY A 115 10.37 -3.90 0.11
CA GLY A 115 10.51 -5.29 0.57
C GLY A 115 9.71 -5.63 1.83
N SER A 116 9.10 -4.65 2.52
CA SER A 116 8.24 -4.92 3.67
C SER A 116 6.90 -5.55 3.25
N THR A 117 6.32 -6.37 4.12
CA THR A 117 4.95 -6.87 3.97
C THR A 117 3.98 -5.84 4.54
N VAL A 118 3.12 -5.30 3.70
CA VAL A 118 2.13 -4.28 4.06
C VAL A 118 0.77 -4.93 4.24
N ALA A 119 0.16 -4.77 5.40
CA ALA A 119 -1.17 -5.27 5.72
C ALA A 119 -2.16 -4.12 5.90
N LEU A 120 -3.38 -4.28 5.34
CA LEU A 120 -4.51 -3.36 5.53
C LEU A 120 -5.46 -3.88 6.60
N TYR A 121 -5.99 -2.96 7.39
CA TYR A 121 -6.95 -3.24 8.45
C TYR A 121 -8.17 -2.33 8.35
N ASP A 122 -9.32 -2.88 8.71
CA ASP A 122 -10.56 -2.12 8.86
C ASP A 122 -10.61 -1.37 10.21
N LYS A 123 -11.70 -0.62 10.43
CA LYS A 123 -11.95 0.13 11.69
C LYS A 123 -12.01 -0.73 12.95
N ASP A 124 -12.26 -2.03 12.80
CA ASP A 124 -12.39 -2.99 13.90
C ASP A 124 -11.08 -3.78 14.14
N GLY A 125 -10.02 -3.47 13.35
CA GLY A 125 -8.71 -4.11 13.42
C GLY A 125 -8.62 -5.45 12.70
N ASN A 126 -9.60 -5.82 11.88
CA ASN A 126 -9.52 -7.03 11.07
C ASN A 126 -8.64 -6.78 9.84
N LYS A 127 -7.73 -7.71 9.54
CA LYS A 127 -6.92 -7.65 8.32
C LYS A 127 -7.79 -7.92 7.10
N ILE A 128 -7.82 -6.97 6.16
CA ILE A 128 -8.63 -7.04 4.95
C ILE A 128 -7.78 -7.30 3.68
N GLY A 129 -6.45 -7.28 3.78
CA GLY A 129 -5.56 -7.62 2.68
C GLY A 129 -4.11 -7.39 3.03
N GLU A 130 -3.21 -7.90 2.19
CA GLU A 130 -1.77 -7.67 2.31
C GLU A 130 -1.06 -7.77 0.95
N ALA A 131 0.08 -7.12 0.82
CA ALA A 131 1.00 -7.23 -0.31
C ALA A 131 2.41 -6.82 0.11
N THR A 132 3.43 -7.23 -0.66
CA THR A 132 4.80 -6.79 -0.45
C THR A 132 5.06 -5.49 -1.21
N ALA A 133 5.71 -4.53 -0.56
CA ALA A 133 6.16 -3.29 -1.20
C ALA A 133 7.29 -3.59 -2.19
N GLY A 134 7.14 -3.08 -3.41
CA GLY A 134 8.17 -3.20 -4.45
C GLY A 134 9.42 -2.37 -4.14
N ALA A 135 10.41 -2.43 -5.02
CA ALA A 135 11.64 -1.64 -4.91
C ALA A 135 11.38 -0.11 -4.97
N ASP A 136 10.23 0.29 -5.50
CA ASP A 136 9.74 1.68 -5.53
C ASP A 136 9.04 2.11 -4.22
N GLY A 137 8.97 1.22 -3.23
CA GLY A 137 8.29 1.46 -1.97
C GLY A 137 6.77 1.44 -2.05
N LYS A 138 6.19 0.85 -3.11
CA LYS A 138 4.74 0.77 -3.29
C LYS A 138 4.22 -0.65 -3.15
N ALA A 139 3.13 -0.80 -2.39
CA ALA A 139 2.37 -2.03 -2.28
C ALA A 139 0.96 -1.79 -2.83
N THR A 140 0.54 -2.54 -3.85
CA THR A 140 -0.85 -2.54 -4.33
C THR A 140 -1.58 -3.72 -3.71
N ILE A 141 -2.47 -3.44 -2.76
CA ILE A 141 -3.18 -4.45 -1.97
C ILE A 141 -4.59 -4.61 -2.52
N THR A 142 -4.92 -5.80 -3.02
CA THR A 142 -6.30 -6.16 -3.39
C THR A 142 -6.98 -6.76 -2.15
N PRO A 143 -8.01 -6.11 -1.58
CA PRO A 143 -8.69 -6.62 -0.41
C PRO A 143 -9.31 -8.00 -0.65
N THR A 144 -9.18 -8.90 0.31
CA THR A 144 -9.78 -10.25 0.26
C THR A 144 -11.29 -10.22 0.53
N VAL A 145 -11.74 -9.22 1.27
CA VAL A 145 -13.15 -8.93 1.57
C VAL A 145 -13.50 -7.52 1.07
N ASP A 146 -14.79 -7.21 0.95
CA ASP A 146 -15.20 -5.84 0.63
C ASP A 146 -14.74 -4.88 1.73
N ILE A 147 -14.21 -3.72 1.34
CA ILE A 147 -13.74 -2.69 2.29
C ILE A 147 -14.93 -2.21 3.11
N PRO A 148 -14.95 -2.41 4.45
CA PRO A 148 -16.04 -1.88 5.28
C PRO A 148 -16.03 -0.35 5.30
N ALA A 149 -17.19 0.27 5.51
CA ALA A 149 -17.25 1.72 5.75
C ALA A 149 -16.58 2.07 7.08
N GLY A 150 -15.81 3.14 7.09
CA GLY A 150 -15.05 3.63 8.24
C GLY A 150 -13.55 3.70 7.97
N ASN A 151 -12.76 3.89 9.02
CA ASN A 151 -11.33 4.07 8.92
C ASN A 151 -10.61 2.80 8.49
N VAL A 152 -9.72 2.95 7.51
CA VAL A 152 -8.78 1.93 7.04
C VAL A 152 -7.38 2.38 7.40
N THR A 153 -6.57 1.48 7.95
CA THR A 153 -5.18 1.71 8.31
C THR A 153 -4.27 0.64 7.71
N ALA A 154 -2.97 0.90 7.66
CA ALA A 154 -1.97 -0.06 7.21
C ALA A 154 -0.81 -0.16 8.19
N THR A 155 -0.18 -1.33 8.27
CA THR A 155 1.14 -1.52 8.90
C THR A 155 2.11 -2.12 7.90
N ALA A 156 3.39 -1.88 8.09
CA ALA A 156 4.48 -2.51 7.34
C ALA A 156 5.31 -3.39 8.28
N THR A 157 5.63 -4.60 7.85
CA THR A 157 6.49 -5.53 8.61
C THR A 157 7.69 -5.89 7.74
N ASP A 158 8.89 -5.67 8.27
CA ASP A 158 10.13 -6.02 7.58
C ASP A 158 10.39 -7.54 7.54
N VAL A 159 11.48 -7.92 6.89
CA VAL A 159 11.89 -9.33 6.79
C VAL A 159 12.39 -9.90 8.12
N ALA A 160 12.76 -9.07 9.08
CA ALA A 160 13.17 -9.47 10.42
C ALA A 160 11.97 -9.69 11.37
N GLY A 161 10.78 -9.25 10.97
CA GLY A 161 9.54 -9.38 11.73
C GLY A 161 9.19 -8.14 12.58
N ASN A 162 9.94 -7.03 12.44
CA ASN A 162 9.59 -5.80 13.13
C ASN A 162 8.44 -5.11 12.39
N THR A 163 7.44 -4.67 13.14
CA THR A 163 6.24 -4.05 12.57
C THR A 163 6.15 -2.58 12.93
N SER A 164 5.86 -1.75 11.94
CA SER A 164 5.69 -0.31 12.08
C SER A 164 4.48 0.05 12.95
N VAL A 165 4.42 1.30 13.39
CA VAL A 165 3.17 1.91 13.84
C VAL A 165 2.17 1.95 12.66
N ALA A 166 0.87 1.95 12.97
CA ALA A 166 -0.17 2.04 11.96
C ALA A 166 -0.11 3.39 11.21
N SER A 167 -0.49 3.40 9.94
CA SER A 167 -0.69 4.60 9.14
C SER A 167 -1.71 5.55 9.77
N ASP A 168 -1.74 6.79 9.28
CA ASP A 168 -2.91 7.63 9.50
C ASP A 168 -4.15 6.96 8.87
N PRO A 169 -5.32 7.07 9.52
CA PRO A 169 -6.52 6.46 9.00
C PRO A 169 -7.03 7.19 7.74
N VAL A 170 -7.47 6.41 6.74
CA VAL A 170 -8.18 6.91 5.57
C VAL A 170 -9.62 6.41 5.64
N GLU A 171 -10.58 7.32 5.57
CA GLU A 171 -12.00 6.98 5.68
C GLU A 171 -12.53 6.37 4.38
N ALA A 172 -13.02 5.13 4.45
CA ALA A 172 -13.77 4.50 3.37
C ALA A 172 -15.26 4.82 3.52
N THR A 173 -15.80 5.51 2.52
CA THR A 173 -17.24 5.84 2.47
C THR A 173 -17.95 5.04 1.36
N ARG A 174 -19.26 4.89 1.48
CA ARG A 174 -20.08 4.34 0.39
C ARG A 174 -20.30 5.41 -0.67
N LEU A 175 -20.42 4.99 -1.93
CA LEU A 175 -21.01 5.86 -2.94
C LEU A 175 -22.42 6.22 -2.45
N ARG A 176 -22.67 7.52 -2.33
CA ARG A 176 -24.03 8.00 -2.05
C ARG A 176 -24.88 7.75 -3.29
N THR A 177 -25.91 6.96 -3.12
CA THR A 177 -26.94 6.76 -4.16
C THR A 177 -27.76 8.05 -4.33
N ASP A 178 -28.51 8.16 -5.39
CA ASP A 178 -29.44 9.29 -5.56
C ASP A 178 -30.49 9.31 -4.44
N ALA A 179 -30.86 8.14 -3.92
CA ALA A 179 -31.71 8.04 -2.74
C ALA A 179 -31.07 8.65 -1.49
N ASP A 180 -29.75 8.42 -1.26
CA ASP A 180 -29.03 9.00 -0.10
C ASP A 180 -28.81 10.51 -0.22
N LYS A 181 -28.80 11.03 -1.47
CA LYS A 181 -28.63 12.48 -1.73
C LYS A 181 -29.96 13.23 -1.67
N ASN A 182 -31.05 12.53 -1.94
CA ASN A 182 -32.37 13.09 -2.18
C ASN A 182 -33.41 12.47 -1.22
N ASP A 183 -33.10 12.47 0.06
CA ASP A 183 -33.98 11.92 1.09
C ASP A 183 -35.28 12.76 1.20
N PRO A 184 -36.48 12.18 0.90
CA PRO A 184 -37.72 12.93 0.98
C PRO A 184 -38.09 13.27 2.41
N THR A 185 -38.37 14.52 2.68
CA THR A 185 -38.85 14.98 3.99
C THR A 185 -40.37 14.92 4.05
N ALA A 186 -40.90 14.39 5.14
CA ALA A 186 -42.34 14.34 5.36
C ALA A 186 -42.94 15.74 5.60
N LYS A 187 -44.08 15.99 4.96
CA LYS A 187 -44.87 17.22 5.13
C LYS A 187 -46.31 16.84 5.50
N ALA A 188 -46.81 17.41 6.57
CA ALA A 188 -48.19 17.18 6.98
C ALA A 188 -49.19 17.75 5.97
N GLN A 189 -50.18 16.97 5.59
CA GLN A 189 -51.33 17.44 4.78
C GLN A 189 -52.60 17.56 5.63
N THR A 190 -53.36 18.60 5.33
CA THR A 190 -54.75 18.69 5.80
C THR A 190 -55.66 18.25 4.66
N VAL A 191 -56.38 17.17 4.85
CA VAL A 191 -57.28 16.59 3.86
C VAL A 191 -58.73 16.61 4.35
N THR A 192 -59.67 16.78 3.42
CA THR A 192 -61.09 16.70 3.73
C THR A 192 -61.45 15.25 4.07
N PRO A 193 -62.30 14.99 5.10
CA PRO A 193 -62.75 13.63 5.38
C PRO A 193 -63.35 12.96 4.15
N GLY A 194 -62.87 11.74 3.83
CA GLY A 194 -63.29 10.97 2.65
C GLY A 194 -62.52 11.26 1.32
N SER A 195 -61.59 12.22 1.33
CA SER A 195 -60.70 12.43 0.19
C SER A 195 -59.43 11.56 0.30
N THR A 196 -58.83 11.20 -0.85
CA THR A 196 -57.54 10.52 -0.88
C THR A 196 -56.45 11.57 -0.96
N PRO A 197 -55.50 11.62 0.00
CA PRO A 197 -54.39 12.55 -0.07
C PRO A 197 -53.46 12.19 -1.24
N ASN A 198 -52.84 13.21 -1.85
CA ASN A 198 -51.80 13.01 -2.87
C ASN A 198 -50.46 12.77 -2.17
N ALA A 199 -49.79 11.68 -2.53
CA ALA A 199 -48.50 11.33 -1.93
C ALA A 199 -47.42 12.40 -2.17
N GLN A 200 -47.38 13.00 -3.36
CA GLN A 200 -46.43 14.06 -3.69
C GLN A 200 -46.54 15.30 -2.78
N ASP A 201 -47.77 15.70 -2.44
CA ASP A 201 -48.03 16.86 -1.59
C ASP A 201 -47.63 16.65 -0.13
N SER A 202 -47.37 15.38 0.24
CA SER A 202 -46.84 15.00 1.56
C SER A 202 -45.32 15.09 1.66
N ILE A 203 -44.62 15.45 0.56
CA ILE A 203 -43.17 15.59 0.54
C ILE A 203 -42.83 17.09 0.60
N GLY A 204 -42.02 17.46 1.59
CA GLY A 204 -41.65 18.85 1.86
C GLY A 204 -40.60 19.40 0.89
N ASN A 205 -39.79 18.54 0.27
CA ASN A 205 -38.66 18.92 -0.58
C ASN A 205 -38.77 18.36 -2.00
N VAL A 206 -39.97 18.31 -2.58
CA VAL A 206 -40.22 17.79 -3.95
C VAL A 206 -39.28 18.43 -5.00
N ALA A 207 -39.00 19.74 -4.85
CA ALA A 207 -38.15 20.46 -5.81
C ALA A 207 -36.69 20.01 -5.80
N ASP A 208 -36.24 19.41 -4.71
CA ASP A 208 -34.86 18.93 -4.52
C ASP A 208 -34.69 17.47 -4.97
N LEU A 209 -35.78 16.80 -5.31
CA LEU A 209 -35.75 15.40 -5.75
C LEU A 209 -35.55 15.28 -7.27
N PRO A 210 -34.94 14.21 -7.75
CA PRO A 210 -34.70 14.01 -9.18
C PRO A 210 -35.99 14.10 -10.00
N SER A 211 -35.89 14.66 -11.22
CA SER A 211 -37.00 14.69 -12.17
C SER A 211 -37.49 13.29 -12.51
N GLY A 212 -38.80 13.08 -12.46
CA GLY A 212 -39.40 11.75 -12.70
C GLY A 212 -39.53 10.88 -11.46
N THR A 213 -39.20 11.39 -10.27
CA THR A 213 -39.47 10.66 -9.00
C THR A 213 -40.97 10.38 -8.86
N THR A 214 -41.34 9.13 -8.61
CA THR A 214 -42.70 8.70 -8.34
C THR A 214 -42.96 8.61 -6.84
N TYR A 215 -44.16 8.90 -6.41
CA TYR A 215 -44.55 8.97 -5.00
C TYR A 215 -45.76 8.07 -4.75
N GLU A 216 -45.69 7.28 -3.70
CA GLU A 216 -46.81 6.45 -3.25
C GLU A 216 -46.84 6.37 -1.73
N PHE A 217 -48.01 6.19 -1.17
CA PHE A 217 -48.13 5.85 0.23
C PHE A 217 -47.85 4.37 0.43
N LYS A 218 -46.92 4.04 1.29
CA LYS A 218 -46.71 2.66 1.68
C LYS A 218 -47.90 2.23 2.58
N THR A 219 -48.68 1.27 2.10
CA THR A 219 -49.73 0.65 2.95
C THR A 219 -49.06 -0.13 4.08
N PRO A 220 -49.52 0.02 5.31
CA PRO A 220 -48.99 -0.70 6.46
C PRO A 220 -49.13 -2.22 6.35
#